data_ecce54af682d45f381b83912531cd12a
#
_entry.id   ecce54af682d45f381b83912531cd12a
#
_cell.length_a   1.000
_cell.length_b   1.000
_cell.length_c   1.000
_cell.angle_alpha   90.00
_cell.angle_beta   90.00
_cell.angle_gamma   90.00
#
_symmetry.space_group_name_H-M   'P 1'
#
loop_
_entity.id
_entity.type
_entity.pdbx_description
1 polymer ?
#
loop_
_entity_poly.entity_id
_entity_poly.type
_entity_poly.pdbx_seq_one_letter_code
_entity_poly.pdbx_strand_id
1 'polypeptide(L)'
;MATREELLEQMKNGVIEYQEDTVKEAAQQWLSDDHVALEGIMDGLAAGMEVVGDLYEKNEYFVPEVLMCADAHYWGLDILRPHVPKTEGEVNAQ
;
A
#
# COMPACT_ATOMS: atom_id res chain seq x y z
N MET A 1 0.38 -16.69 -12.53
CA MET A 1 1.03 -15.43 -12.14
C MET A 1 -0.03 -14.37 -11.90
N ALA A 2 0.21 -13.51 -10.94
CA ALA A 2 -0.75 -12.46 -10.63
C ALA A 2 -0.68 -11.35 -11.68
N THR A 3 -1.86 -10.85 -12.07
CA THR A 3 -1.93 -9.71 -12.96
C THR A 3 -1.68 -8.42 -12.19
N ARG A 4 -1.53 -7.31 -12.91
CA ARG A 4 -1.40 -6.00 -12.29
C ARG A 4 -2.55 -5.72 -11.33
N GLU A 5 -3.77 -5.97 -11.79
CA GLU A 5 -4.98 -5.74 -10.97
C GLU A 5 -5.02 -6.63 -9.75
N GLU A 6 -4.60 -7.88 -9.89
CA GLU A 6 -4.56 -8.80 -8.76
C GLU A 6 -3.57 -8.36 -7.70
N LEU A 7 -2.41 -7.86 -8.13
CA LEU A 7 -1.40 -7.36 -7.18
C LEU A 7 -1.91 -6.12 -6.45
N LEU A 8 -2.59 -5.22 -7.17
CA LEU A 8 -3.20 -4.05 -6.53
C LEU A 8 -4.24 -4.47 -5.49
N GLU A 9 -5.07 -5.45 -5.83
CA GLU A 9 -6.07 -5.98 -4.90
C GLU A 9 -5.41 -6.63 -3.69
N GLN A 10 -4.33 -7.37 -3.90
CA GLN A 10 -3.62 -8.02 -2.79
C GLN A 10 -3.03 -6.98 -1.84
N MET A 11 -2.44 -5.91 -2.37
CA MET A 11 -1.91 -4.85 -1.54
C MET A 11 -3.03 -4.13 -0.79
N LYS A 12 -4.10 -3.80 -1.50
CA LYS A 12 -5.24 -3.12 -0.91
C LYS A 12 -5.88 -3.96 0.20
N ASN A 13 -6.20 -5.21 -0.10
CA ASN A 13 -6.85 -6.09 0.87
C ASN A 13 -5.90 -6.44 2.01
N GLY A 14 -4.60 -6.56 1.73
CA GLY A 14 -3.61 -6.80 2.75
C GLY A 14 -3.55 -5.66 3.76
N VAL A 15 -3.70 -4.43 3.30
CA VAL A 15 -3.78 -3.28 4.20
C VAL A 15 -5.07 -3.32 5.01
N ILE A 16 -6.21 -3.54 4.34
CA ILE A 16 -7.51 -3.57 5.01
C ILE A 16 -7.57 -4.62 6.10
N GLU A 17 -6.98 -5.80 5.85
CA GLU A 17 -7.02 -6.92 6.77
C GLU A 17 -5.76 -7.05 7.62
N TYR A 18 -4.91 -6.03 7.58
CA TYR A 18 -3.62 -5.96 8.29
C TYR A 18 -2.79 -7.24 8.13
N GLN A 19 -2.70 -7.71 6.89
CA GLN A 19 -1.90 -8.89 6.51
C GLN A 19 -0.55 -8.42 5.99
N GLU A 20 0.40 -8.20 6.90
CA GLU A 20 1.71 -7.64 6.53
C GLU A 20 2.44 -8.49 5.49
N ASP A 21 2.43 -9.81 5.65
CA ASP A 21 3.14 -10.69 4.74
C ASP A 21 2.57 -10.61 3.32
N THR A 22 1.24 -10.53 3.21
CA THR A 22 0.58 -10.40 1.92
C THR A 22 0.99 -9.09 1.24
N VAL A 23 1.02 -7.99 2.01
CA VAL A 23 1.43 -6.70 1.47
C VAL A 23 2.86 -6.74 1.00
N LYS A 24 3.77 -7.31 1.81
CA LYS A 24 5.18 -7.40 1.44
C LYS A 24 5.38 -8.20 0.16
N GLU A 25 4.76 -9.36 0.08
CA GLU A 25 4.90 -10.23 -1.09
C GLU A 25 4.37 -9.56 -2.35
N ALA A 26 3.19 -8.94 -2.23
CA ALA A 26 2.59 -8.28 -3.39
C ALA A 26 3.42 -7.08 -3.83
N ALA A 27 3.96 -6.31 -2.90
CA ALA A 27 4.80 -5.17 -3.24
C ALA A 27 6.09 -5.62 -3.92
N GLN A 28 6.70 -6.70 -3.43
CA GLN A 28 7.92 -7.24 -4.04
C GLN A 28 7.64 -7.76 -5.45
N GLN A 29 6.53 -8.45 -5.63
CA GLN A 29 6.14 -8.95 -6.95
C GLN A 29 5.84 -7.81 -7.90
N TRP A 30 5.21 -6.74 -7.39
CA TRP A 30 4.93 -5.54 -8.18
C TRP A 30 6.21 -4.99 -8.80
N LEU A 31 7.26 -4.90 -8.00
CA LEU A 31 8.56 -4.42 -8.50
C LEU A 31 9.21 -5.41 -9.46
N SER A 32 9.12 -6.70 -9.15
CA SER A 32 9.69 -7.75 -10.01
C SER A 32 9.05 -7.77 -11.39
N ASP A 33 7.78 -7.41 -11.48
CA ASP A 33 7.04 -7.35 -12.74
C ASP A 33 7.21 -6.01 -13.45
N ASP A 34 8.10 -5.16 -12.96
CA ASP A 34 8.43 -3.85 -13.55
C ASP A 34 7.24 -2.89 -13.61
N HIS A 35 6.30 -3.03 -12.69
CA HIS A 35 5.22 -2.06 -12.58
C HIS A 35 5.70 -0.77 -11.92
N VAL A 36 5.01 0.32 -12.20
CA VAL A 36 5.36 1.63 -11.65
C VAL A 36 5.11 1.66 -10.15
N ALA A 37 6.16 1.94 -9.37
CA ALA A 37 6.07 1.90 -7.91
C ALA A 37 5.02 2.86 -7.37
N LEU A 38 4.95 4.08 -7.91
CA LEU A 38 3.98 5.07 -7.45
C LEU A 38 2.55 4.58 -7.63
N GLU A 39 2.25 3.88 -8.73
CA GLU A 39 0.91 3.34 -8.94
C GLU A 39 0.57 2.29 -7.89
N GLY A 40 1.54 1.46 -7.50
CA GLY A 40 1.31 0.49 -6.42
C GLY A 40 1.00 1.18 -5.11
N ILE A 41 1.68 2.28 -4.82
CA ILE A 41 1.43 3.05 -3.61
C ILE A 41 0.04 3.68 -3.65
N MET A 42 -0.30 4.36 -4.73
CA MET A 42 -1.55 5.12 -4.81
C MET A 42 -2.77 4.24 -5.01
N ASP A 43 -2.68 3.25 -5.90
CA ASP A 43 -3.83 2.44 -6.29
C ASP A 43 -3.97 1.17 -5.46
N GLY A 44 -2.93 0.78 -4.76
CA GLY A 44 -2.96 -0.39 -3.88
C GLY A 44 -2.96 0.01 -2.42
N LEU A 45 -1.82 0.49 -1.92
CA LEU A 45 -1.65 0.75 -0.50
C LEU A 45 -2.55 1.88 -0.01
N ALA A 46 -2.53 3.03 -0.67
CA ALA A 46 -3.34 4.17 -0.25
C ALA A 46 -4.83 3.90 -0.41
N ALA A 47 -5.20 3.18 -1.48
CA ALA A 47 -6.59 2.79 -1.66
C ALA A 47 -7.08 1.92 -0.51
N GLY A 48 -6.22 1.05 0.02
CA GLY A 48 -6.56 0.26 1.20
C GLY A 48 -6.80 1.11 2.42
N MET A 49 -5.95 2.12 2.64
CA MET A 49 -6.13 3.00 3.79
C MET A 49 -7.39 3.86 3.69
N GLU A 50 -7.83 4.20 2.49
CA GLU A 50 -9.12 4.89 2.33
C GLU A 50 -10.28 4.03 2.82
N VAL A 51 -10.25 2.74 2.50
CA VAL A 51 -11.29 1.83 2.98
C VAL A 51 -11.22 1.70 4.49
N VAL A 52 -10.01 1.63 5.06
CA VAL A 52 -9.82 1.56 6.51
C VAL A 52 -10.43 2.80 7.17
N GLY A 53 -10.23 3.98 6.57
CA GLY A 53 -10.84 5.21 7.09
C GLY A 53 -12.36 5.14 7.12
N ASP A 54 -12.96 4.60 6.05
CA ASP A 54 -14.41 4.42 5.98
C ASP A 54 -14.90 3.45 7.05
N LEU A 55 -14.16 2.35 7.27
CA LEU A 55 -14.52 1.38 8.29
C LEU A 55 -14.44 1.99 9.69
N TYR A 56 -13.46 2.85 9.91
CA TYR A 56 -13.34 3.56 11.17
C TYR A 56 -14.55 4.51 11.40
N GLU A 57 -14.93 5.25 10.37
CA GLU A 57 -16.06 6.16 10.47
C GLU A 57 -17.37 5.44 10.73
N LYS A 58 -17.51 4.21 10.19
CA LYS A 58 -18.71 3.40 10.38
C LYS A 58 -18.69 2.61 11.68
N ASN A 59 -17.66 2.79 12.49
CA ASN A 59 -17.48 2.06 13.75
C ASN A 59 -17.32 0.55 13.57
N GLU A 60 -16.84 0.14 12.39
CA GLU A 60 -16.51 -1.26 12.13
C GLU A 60 -15.06 -1.55 12.53
N TYR A 61 -14.19 -0.55 12.40
CA TYR A 61 -12.81 -0.62 12.88
C TYR A 61 -12.60 0.42 13.95
N PHE A 62 -11.83 0.05 14.96
CA PHE A 62 -11.45 0.95 16.05
C PHE A 62 -9.95 1.24 15.95
N VAL A 63 -9.44 2.09 16.84
CA VAL A 63 -8.05 2.55 16.78
C VAL A 63 -7.05 1.40 16.69
N PRO A 64 -7.17 0.29 17.46
CA PRO A 64 -6.20 -0.79 17.32
C PRO A 64 -6.14 -1.39 15.92
N GLU A 65 -7.29 -1.60 15.28
CA GLU A 65 -7.30 -2.16 13.92
C GLU A 65 -6.70 -1.17 12.93
N VAL A 66 -7.01 0.11 13.07
CA VAL A 66 -6.47 1.14 12.19
C VAL A 66 -4.94 1.17 12.29
N LEU A 67 -4.40 1.05 13.50
CA LEU A 67 -2.95 1.04 13.71
C LEU A 67 -2.31 -0.19 13.05
N MET A 68 -2.95 -1.34 13.13
CA MET A 68 -2.44 -2.55 12.47
C MET A 68 -2.47 -2.42 10.95
N CYS A 69 -3.52 -1.80 10.42
CA CYS A 69 -3.60 -1.53 8.98
C CYS A 69 -2.51 -0.55 8.55
N ALA A 70 -2.25 0.47 9.36
CA ALA A 70 -1.19 1.43 9.07
C ALA A 70 0.18 0.76 9.05
N ASP A 71 0.43 -0.18 9.97
CA ASP A 71 1.68 -0.93 9.97
C ASP A 71 1.84 -1.73 8.68
N ALA A 72 0.79 -2.42 8.24
CA ALA A 72 0.84 -3.16 6.99
C ALA A 72 1.09 -2.23 5.81
N HIS A 73 0.44 -1.07 5.80
CA HIS A 73 0.64 -0.05 4.77
C HIS A 73 2.10 0.40 4.73
N TYR A 74 2.70 0.67 5.89
CA TYR A 74 4.09 1.13 5.95
C TYR A 74 5.07 0.07 5.46
N TRP A 75 4.81 -1.22 5.70
CA TRP A 75 5.67 -2.27 5.16
C TRP A 75 5.69 -2.24 3.64
N GLY A 76 4.53 -2.10 3.01
CA GLY A 76 4.47 -1.97 1.56
C GLY A 76 5.13 -0.69 1.07
N LEU A 77 4.90 0.40 1.77
CA LEU A 77 5.47 1.69 1.41
C LEU A 77 7.01 1.66 1.48
N ASP A 78 7.57 1.00 2.49
CA ASP A 78 9.02 0.86 2.62
C ASP A 78 9.62 0.11 1.44
N ILE A 79 8.88 -0.85 0.90
CA ILE A 79 9.36 -1.62 -0.25
C ILE A 79 9.27 -0.80 -1.54
N LEU A 80 8.16 -0.08 -1.73
CA LEU A 80 7.91 0.63 -2.99
C LEU A 80 8.53 2.01 -3.07
N ARG A 81 8.59 2.74 -1.96
CA ARG A 81 9.05 4.13 -1.96
C ARG A 81 10.44 4.33 -2.57
N PRO A 82 11.45 3.49 -2.28
CA PRO A 82 12.78 3.71 -2.85
C PRO A 82 12.79 3.64 -4.38
N HIS A 83 11.77 3.07 -4.99
CA HIS A 83 11.68 2.90 -6.43
C HIS A 83 10.85 3.98 -7.11
N VAL A 84 10.33 4.96 -6.35
CA VAL A 84 9.64 6.10 -6.91
C VAL A 84 10.67 7.13 -7.37
N PRO A 85 10.67 7.50 -8.67
CA PRO A 85 11.63 8.50 -9.15
C PRO A 85 11.38 9.84 -8.48
N LYS A 86 12.46 10.53 -8.12
CA LYS A 86 12.33 11.86 -7.57
C LYS A 86 12.16 12.85 -8.70
N THR A 87 11.25 13.78 -8.52
CA THR A 87 11.06 14.86 -9.48
C THR A 87 11.88 16.06 -9.02
N GLU A 88 12.05 17.03 -9.92
CA GLU A 88 12.75 18.28 -9.55
C GLU A 88 12.05 18.98 -8.39
N GLY A 89 10.72 18.95 -8.38
CA GLY A 89 9.96 19.55 -7.30
C GLY A 89 10.25 18.89 -5.97
N GLU A 90 10.36 17.58 -5.94
CA GLU A 90 10.67 16.86 -4.72
C GLU A 90 12.07 17.19 -4.22
N VAL A 91 13.03 17.26 -5.14
CA VAL A 91 14.40 17.60 -4.79
C VAL A 91 14.45 18.99 -4.21
N ASN A 92 13.74 19.92 -4.82
CA ASN A 92 13.75 21.31 -4.39
C ASN A 92 12.98 21.54 -3.09
N ALA A 93 12.07 20.66 -2.76
CA ALA A 93 11.26 20.79 -1.56
C ALA A 93 12.04 20.44 -0.28
N GLN A 94 13.22 19.95 -0.44
CA GLN A 94 14.06 19.59 0.71
C GLN A 94 14.90 20.77 1.20
#